data_84fa9a8b99d55cb56d5766ca360d9f1e
#
_entry.id   84fa9a8b99d55cb56d5766ca360d9f1e
#
_cell.length_a   1.000
_cell.length_b   1.000
_cell.length_c   1.000
_cell.angle_alpha   90.00
_cell.angle_beta   90.00
_cell.angle_gamma   90.00
#
_symmetry.space_group_name_H-M   'P 1'
#
loop_
_entity.id
_entity.type
_entity.pdbx_description
1 polymer ?
#
loop_
_entity_poly.entity_id
_entity_poly.type
_entity_poly.pdbx_seq_one_letter_code
_entity_poly.pdbx_strand_id
1 'polypeptide(L)'
;MKILVLSDIHANWYALEAVLIKENYDSLIFLGDAVDFGPSPKKCIRFLMNSYKGRFRGVRGDHDHAMAYGTGCRCSSELSMLSMITREWGESLLASEEVGFLRRLPLDKEFTIDGLSFYLVHDPDRQRAYRDTNLDERREYEFENECDFVLVGHSHKPFIKRIGNTTVLNPGSVGQPMDFNPRASYAVIEDGTANIKRIKYDIESTVRDLEKSTLPKDTIRRLVSILVVGGVIDERQYLNPT
;
A
#
# COMPACT_ATOMS: atom_id res chain seq x y z
N MET A 1 21.80 9.03 -5.06
CA MET A 1 20.69 9.36 -4.13
C MET A 1 19.84 8.10 -3.92
N LYS A 2 19.42 7.83 -2.65
CA LYS A 2 18.62 6.66 -2.28
C LYS A 2 17.16 7.03 -2.02
N ILE A 3 16.23 6.46 -2.77
CA ILE A 3 14.80 6.70 -2.67
C ILE A 3 14.14 5.45 -2.06
N LEU A 4 13.43 5.62 -0.94
CA LEU A 4 12.59 4.59 -0.34
C LEU A 4 11.19 4.67 -0.96
N VAL A 5 10.69 3.54 -1.47
CA VAL A 5 9.34 3.44 -2.08
C VAL A 5 8.48 2.52 -1.22
N LEU A 6 7.40 3.07 -0.67
CA LEU A 6 6.42 2.41 0.18
C LEU A 6 5.04 2.41 -0.48
N SER A 7 4.29 1.34 -0.32
CA SER A 7 2.89 1.20 -0.73
C SER A 7 2.12 0.32 0.25
N ASP A 8 0.81 0.51 0.31
CA ASP A 8 -0.09 -0.42 0.97
C ASP A 8 0.34 -0.71 2.43
N ILE A 9 0.48 0.37 3.22
CA ILE A 9 0.91 0.30 4.63
C ILE A 9 -0.19 -0.30 5.50
N HIS A 10 -1.45 -0.04 5.14
CA HIS A 10 -2.62 -0.62 5.79
C HIS A 10 -2.55 -0.60 7.32
N ALA A 11 -2.33 0.59 7.87
CA ALA A 11 -2.30 0.85 9.30
C ALA A 11 -1.41 -0.12 10.13
N ASN A 12 -0.44 -0.80 9.49
CA ASN A 12 0.49 -1.73 10.13
C ASN A 12 1.78 -0.99 10.51
N TRP A 13 1.76 -0.37 11.69
CA TRP A 13 2.89 0.40 12.18
C TRP A 13 4.15 -0.44 12.36
N TYR A 14 4.04 -1.66 12.90
CA TYR A 14 5.22 -2.50 13.18
C TYR A 14 5.94 -2.93 11.90
N ALA A 15 5.19 -3.16 10.83
CA ALA A 15 5.78 -3.42 9.51
C ALA A 15 6.48 -2.19 8.95
N LEU A 16 5.83 -1.02 9.02
CA LEU A 16 6.41 0.25 8.60
C LEU A 16 7.67 0.58 9.43
N GLU A 17 7.60 0.49 10.74
CA GLU A 17 8.70 0.76 11.67
C GLU A 17 9.92 -0.12 11.37
N ALA A 18 9.73 -1.41 11.11
CA ALA A 18 10.81 -2.31 10.73
C ALA A 18 11.54 -1.86 9.45
N VAL A 19 10.80 -1.37 8.45
CA VAL A 19 11.40 -0.81 7.22
C VAL A 19 12.19 0.45 7.55
N LEU A 20 11.64 1.37 8.34
CA LEU A 20 12.26 2.64 8.70
C LEU A 20 13.52 2.48 9.54
N ILE A 21 13.58 1.48 10.43
CA ILE A 21 14.79 1.14 11.19
C ILE A 21 15.87 0.57 10.28
N LYS A 22 15.49 -0.18 9.26
CA LYS A 22 16.41 -0.88 8.36
C LYS A 22 17.04 0.03 7.32
N GLU A 23 16.27 0.99 6.78
CA GLU A 23 16.67 1.76 5.60
C GLU A 23 16.97 3.22 5.95
N ASN A 24 18.17 3.67 5.60
CA ASN A 24 18.46 5.09 5.47
C ASN A 24 18.08 5.52 4.05
N TYR A 25 17.45 6.67 3.89
CA TYR A 25 17.01 7.19 2.59
C TYR A 25 17.08 8.71 2.53
N ASP A 26 17.28 9.24 1.32
CA ASP A 26 17.32 10.68 1.04
C ASP A 26 15.93 11.22 0.68
N SER A 27 15.09 10.38 0.07
CA SER A 27 13.74 10.73 -0.40
C SER A 27 12.78 9.59 -0.13
N LEU A 28 11.52 9.94 0.13
CA LEU A 28 10.43 8.99 0.37
C LEU A 28 9.36 9.14 -0.70
N ILE A 29 9.01 8.02 -1.34
CA ILE A 29 7.85 7.90 -2.23
C ILE A 29 6.80 7.01 -1.55
N PHE A 30 5.55 7.47 -1.51
CA PHE A 30 4.40 6.75 -0.98
C PHE A 30 3.34 6.57 -2.06
N LEU A 31 2.95 5.33 -2.32
CA LEU A 31 2.07 4.98 -3.43
C LEU A 31 0.61 4.76 -3.01
N GLY A 32 0.24 5.15 -1.78
CA GLY A 32 -1.14 5.05 -1.30
C GLY A 32 -1.40 3.90 -0.33
N ASP A 33 -2.60 3.92 0.22
CA ASP A 33 -3.16 2.97 1.19
C ASP A 33 -2.41 2.93 2.52
N ALA A 34 -2.51 4.07 3.23
CA ALA A 34 -2.02 4.19 4.61
C ALA A 34 -2.94 3.55 5.64
N VAL A 35 -4.23 3.38 5.33
CA VAL A 35 -5.32 3.03 6.27
C VAL A 35 -5.95 1.67 5.97
N ASP A 36 -6.94 1.32 6.77
CA ASP A 36 -7.70 0.06 6.79
C ASP A 36 -6.86 -1.16 7.25
N PHE A 37 -7.52 -2.25 7.59
CA PHE A 37 -7.02 -3.56 8.00
C PHE A 37 -6.20 -3.59 9.29
N GLY A 38 -5.17 -2.78 9.42
CA GLY A 38 -4.25 -2.80 10.56
C GLY A 38 -4.69 -1.93 11.75
N PRO A 39 -4.03 -2.09 12.91
CA PRO A 39 -4.48 -1.48 14.17
C PRO A 39 -3.98 -0.04 14.41
N SER A 40 -3.14 0.52 13.56
CA SER A 40 -2.42 1.76 13.88
C SER A 40 -2.55 2.87 12.81
N PRO A 41 -3.77 3.22 12.33
CA PRO A 41 -3.94 4.19 11.24
C PRO A 41 -3.33 5.54 11.57
N LYS A 42 -3.55 6.03 12.78
CA LYS A 42 -3.05 7.35 13.22
C LYS A 42 -1.52 7.43 13.24
N LYS A 43 -0.83 6.37 13.70
CA LYS A 43 0.64 6.35 13.71
C LYS A 43 1.20 6.40 12.28
N CYS A 44 0.64 5.60 11.37
CA CYS A 44 1.07 5.54 9.97
C CYS A 44 0.85 6.87 9.25
N ILE A 45 -0.33 7.48 9.40
CA ILE A 45 -0.63 8.78 8.77
C ILE A 45 0.29 9.88 9.33
N ARG A 46 0.50 9.93 10.65
CA ARG A 46 1.37 10.94 11.27
C ARG A 46 2.81 10.83 10.82
N PHE A 47 3.31 9.63 10.62
CA PHE A 47 4.63 9.45 10.01
C PHE A 47 4.68 10.09 8.61
N LEU A 48 3.69 9.81 7.75
CA LEU A 48 3.62 10.39 6.39
C LEU A 48 3.47 11.92 6.43
N MET A 49 2.65 12.46 7.33
CA MET A 49 2.50 13.91 7.53
C MET A 49 3.81 14.58 7.94
N ASN A 50 4.56 13.97 8.85
CA ASN A 50 5.87 14.49 9.28
C ASN A 50 6.91 14.43 8.16
N SER A 51 6.85 13.39 7.31
CA SER A 51 7.71 13.21 6.15
C SER A 51 7.41 14.22 5.03
N TYR A 52 6.16 14.76 4.98
CA TYR A 52 5.69 15.66 3.93
C TYR A 52 6.49 16.98 3.84
N LYS A 53 7.14 17.38 4.92
CA LYS A 53 7.96 18.61 4.98
C LYS A 53 9.30 18.53 4.25
N GLY A 54 9.69 17.36 3.75
CA GLY A 54 10.98 17.08 3.14
C GLY A 54 10.89 16.66 1.67
N ARG A 55 11.77 15.74 1.30
CA ARG A 55 11.78 15.10 -0.03
C ARG A 55 10.75 13.97 -0.12
N PHE A 56 9.50 14.27 0.23
CA PHE A 56 8.37 13.35 0.15
C PHE A 56 7.58 13.57 -1.14
N ARG A 57 7.20 12.49 -1.79
CA ARG A 57 6.24 12.45 -2.90
C ARG A 57 5.25 11.34 -2.63
N GLY A 58 3.95 11.62 -2.70
CA GLY A 58 2.95 10.61 -2.42
C GLY A 58 1.68 10.81 -3.22
N VAL A 59 0.98 9.70 -3.44
CA VAL A 59 -0.35 9.64 -4.04
C VAL A 59 -1.32 8.96 -3.08
N ARG A 60 -2.61 9.14 -3.31
CA ARG A 60 -3.69 8.57 -2.52
C ARG A 60 -4.14 7.25 -3.13
N GLY A 61 -4.22 6.19 -2.30
CA GLY A 61 -4.82 4.93 -2.67
C GLY A 61 -6.35 4.93 -2.59
N ASP A 62 -6.99 3.82 -2.92
CA ASP A 62 -8.44 3.69 -2.88
C ASP A 62 -8.98 3.54 -1.46
N HIS A 63 -8.26 2.92 -0.54
CA HIS A 63 -8.58 2.90 0.90
C HIS A 63 -8.44 4.29 1.53
N ASP A 64 -7.37 5.03 1.21
CA ASP A 64 -7.20 6.41 1.64
C ASP A 64 -8.32 7.30 1.11
N HIS A 65 -8.74 7.08 -0.15
CA HIS A 65 -9.85 7.80 -0.77
C HIS A 65 -11.16 7.48 -0.07
N ALA A 66 -11.41 6.19 0.19
CA ALA A 66 -12.61 5.75 0.88
C ALA A 66 -12.70 6.33 2.30
N MET A 67 -11.60 6.35 3.06
CA MET A 67 -11.52 7.01 4.37
C MET A 67 -11.76 8.52 4.27
N ALA A 68 -11.19 9.18 3.26
CA ALA A 68 -11.28 10.63 3.11
C ALA A 68 -12.67 11.14 2.68
N TYR A 69 -13.43 10.35 1.92
CA TYR A 69 -14.67 10.78 1.28
C TYR A 69 -15.90 9.92 1.61
N GLY A 70 -15.76 8.91 2.48
CA GLY A 70 -16.87 8.03 2.86
C GLY A 70 -17.36 7.13 1.73
N THR A 71 -16.47 6.72 0.81
CA THR A 71 -16.82 5.86 -0.34
C THR A 71 -16.41 4.40 -0.08
N GLY A 72 -16.78 3.45 -0.97
CA GLY A 72 -16.25 2.07 -0.94
C GLY A 72 -14.83 1.97 -1.50
N CYS A 73 -14.06 0.96 -1.06
CA CYS A 73 -12.84 0.53 -1.74
C CYS A 73 -13.17 -0.35 -2.96
N ARG A 74 -12.17 -0.63 -3.82
CA ARG A 74 -12.32 -1.52 -4.99
C ARG A 74 -11.76 -2.92 -4.76
N CYS A 75 -11.70 -3.37 -3.54
CA CYS A 75 -11.22 -4.68 -3.18
C CYS A 75 -12.24 -5.80 -3.52
N SER A 76 -11.81 -7.06 -3.53
CA SER A 76 -12.70 -8.23 -3.64
C SER A 76 -13.79 -8.19 -2.58
N SER A 77 -14.92 -8.88 -2.79
CA SER A 77 -16.07 -8.85 -1.88
C SER A 77 -15.70 -9.17 -0.43
N GLU A 78 -14.80 -10.13 -0.21
CA GLU A 78 -14.33 -10.51 1.12
C GLU A 78 -13.46 -9.41 1.77
N LEU A 79 -12.49 -8.88 1.07
CA LEU A 79 -11.66 -7.78 1.53
C LEU A 79 -12.44 -6.48 1.67
N SER A 80 -13.47 -6.27 0.84
CA SER A 80 -14.35 -5.09 0.93
C SER A 80 -15.10 -5.04 2.26
N MET A 81 -15.59 -6.18 2.77
CA MET A 81 -16.26 -6.23 4.07
C MET A 81 -15.26 -5.94 5.21
N LEU A 82 -14.07 -6.56 5.18
CA LEU A 82 -13.03 -6.29 6.18
C LEU A 82 -12.59 -4.83 6.15
N SER A 83 -12.40 -4.25 4.96
CA SER A 83 -12.06 -2.85 4.78
C SER A 83 -13.13 -1.93 5.37
N MET A 84 -14.41 -2.17 5.08
CA MET A 84 -15.52 -1.36 5.61
C MET A 84 -15.52 -1.35 7.15
N ILE A 85 -15.43 -2.53 7.78
CA ILE A 85 -15.45 -2.68 9.24
C ILE A 85 -14.22 -2.00 9.88
N THR A 86 -13.03 -2.22 9.32
CA THR A 86 -11.80 -1.62 9.85
C THR A 86 -11.71 -0.13 9.59
N ARG A 87 -12.33 0.36 8.51
CA ARG A 87 -12.42 1.80 8.21
C ARG A 87 -13.32 2.52 9.20
N GLU A 88 -14.52 2.01 9.45
CA GLU A 88 -15.44 2.59 10.43
C GLU A 88 -14.79 2.68 11.81
N TRP A 89 -14.11 1.61 12.23
CA TRP A 89 -13.34 1.63 13.46
C TRP A 89 -12.17 2.62 13.40
N GLY A 90 -11.37 2.60 12.33
CA GLY A 90 -10.22 3.47 12.12
C GLY A 90 -10.57 4.95 12.07
N GLU A 91 -11.71 5.30 11.47
CA GLU A 91 -12.23 6.66 11.42
C GLU A 91 -12.44 7.23 12.82
N SER A 92 -12.91 6.42 13.78
CA SER A 92 -13.07 6.83 15.17
C SER A 92 -11.76 7.19 15.89
N LEU A 93 -10.61 6.75 15.35
CA LEU A 93 -9.28 7.00 15.91
C LEU A 93 -8.58 8.22 15.28
N LEU A 94 -9.10 8.74 14.17
CA LEU A 94 -8.49 9.82 13.40
C LEU A 94 -9.14 11.16 13.74
N ALA A 95 -8.32 12.20 13.78
CA ALA A 95 -8.81 13.57 13.83
C ALA A 95 -8.98 14.13 12.40
N SER A 96 -9.66 15.25 12.28
CA SER A 96 -9.86 15.94 10.99
C SER A 96 -8.57 16.30 10.26
N GLU A 97 -7.46 16.46 11.00
CA GLU A 97 -6.15 16.76 10.44
C GLU A 97 -5.57 15.58 9.66
N GLU A 98 -5.66 14.36 10.22
CA GLU A 98 -5.20 13.12 9.56
C GLU A 98 -6.04 12.81 8.33
N VAL A 99 -7.38 12.92 8.43
CA VAL A 99 -8.28 12.75 7.28
C VAL A 99 -8.04 13.84 6.23
N GLY A 100 -7.80 15.08 6.66
CA GLY A 100 -7.44 16.20 5.78
C GLY A 100 -6.13 15.97 5.04
N PHE A 101 -5.16 15.30 5.64
CA PHE A 101 -3.92 14.91 4.97
C PHE A 101 -4.20 13.93 3.82
N LEU A 102 -4.99 12.88 4.04
CA LEU A 102 -5.36 11.92 3.00
C LEU A 102 -6.09 12.61 1.83
N ARG A 103 -6.95 13.59 2.11
CA ARG A 103 -7.64 14.40 1.07
C ARG A 103 -6.68 15.19 0.19
N ARG A 104 -5.58 15.68 0.74
CA ARG A 104 -4.59 16.50 0.00
C ARG A 104 -3.66 15.68 -0.87
N LEU A 105 -3.53 14.39 -0.65
CA LEU A 105 -2.73 13.53 -1.53
C LEU A 105 -3.40 13.49 -2.91
N PRO A 106 -2.67 13.73 -4.01
CA PRO A 106 -3.20 13.60 -5.36
C PRO A 106 -3.49 12.13 -5.71
N LEU A 107 -4.25 11.88 -6.77
CA LEU A 107 -4.52 10.53 -7.28
C LEU A 107 -3.33 9.98 -8.07
N ASP A 108 -2.62 10.87 -8.75
CA ASP A 108 -1.39 10.60 -9.48
C ASP A 108 -0.45 11.79 -9.40
N LYS A 109 0.81 11.59 -9.75
CA LYS A 109 1.81 12.65 -9.71
C LYS A 109 2.99 12.37 -10.62
N GLU A 110 3.32 13.36 -11.44
CA GLU A 110 4.59 13.41 -12.18
C GLU A 110 5.59 14.33 -11.50
N PHE A 111 6.87 13.96 -11.54
CA PHE A 111 7.96 14.79 -11.04
C PHE A 111 9.32 14.24 -11.50
N THR A 112 10.35 15.05 -11.33
CA THR A 112 11.74 14.66 -11.56
C THR A 112 12.53 14.76 -10.26
N ILE A 113 13.34 13.73 -9.97
CA ILE A 113 14.32 13.74 -8.89
C ILE A 113 15.65 13.25 -9.45
N ASP A 114 16.72 14.02 -9.24
CA ASP A 114 18.09 13.65 -9.61
C ASP A 114 18.26 13.28 -11.10
N GLY A 115 17.51 13.98 -11.96
CA GLY A 115 17.49 13.76 -13.40
C GLY A 115 16.63 12.60 -13.87
N LEU A 116 16.05 11.82 -12.96
CA LEU A 116 15.12 10.73 -13.28
C LEU A 116 13.68 11.21 -13.22
N SER A 117 12.87 10.85 -14.23
CA SER A 117 11.46 11.17 -14.33
C SER A 117 10.59 10.04 -13.77
N PHE A 118 9.59 10.41 -12.96
CA PHE A 118 8.70 9.49 -12.26
C PHE A 118 7.24 9.82 -12.54
N TYR A 119 6.44 8.77 -12.74
CA TYR A 119 4.98 8.83 -12.67
C TYR A 119 4.48 7.91 -11.56
N LEU A 120 3.72 8.45 -10.62
CA LEU A 120 3.11 7.72 -9.52
C LEU A 120 1.62 7.59 -9.74
N VAL A 121 1.09 6.39 -9.55
CA VAL A 121 -0.34 6.12 -9.48
C VAL A 121 -0.55 4.90 -8.61
N HIS A 122 -1.54 4.92 -7.69
CA HIS A 122 -1.79 3.77 -6.84
C HIS A 122 -2.34 2.59 -7.64
N ASP A 123 -3.42 2.82 -8.36
CA ASP A 123 -4.09 1.84 -9.21
C ASP A 123 -4.13 2.38 -10.66
N PRO A 124 -3.32 1.83 -11.59
CA PRO A 124 -3.31 2.29 -12.97
C PRO A 124 -4.66 2.05 -13.68
N ASP A 125 -5.47 1.08 -13.22
CA ASP A 125 -6.80 0.82 -13.74
C ASP A 125 -7.79 1.91 -13.36
N ARG A 126 -7.55 2.59 -12.24
CA ARG A 126 -8.40 3.68 -11.79
C ARG A 126 -8.38 4.86 -12.76
N GLN A 127 -7.26 5.17 -13.36
CA GLN A 127 -7.18 6.19 -14.42
C GLN A 127 -7.83 5.73 -15.72
N ARG A 128 -7.74 4.42 -16.04
CA ARG A 128 -8.38 3.82 -17.21
C ARG A 128 -9.83 3.43 -16.97
N ALA A 129 -10.30 3.17 -15.75
CA ALA A 129 -11.71 2.91 -15.45
C ALA A 129 -12.60 4.14 -15.64
N TYR A 130 -12.01 5.31 -15.82
CA TYR A 130 -12.67 6.37 -16.55
C TYR A 130 -12.67 6.14 -18.08
N ARG A 131 -11.95 5.13 -18.61
CA ARG A 131 -11.81 4.87 -20.04
C ARG A 131 -11.90 3.41 -20.51
N ASP A 132 -11.94 2.39 -19.69
CA ASP A 132 -12.33 1.01 -20.03
C ASP A 132 -11.77 -0.08 -19.09
N THR A 133 -12.58 -1.14 -18.91
CA THR A 133 -12.43 -2.23 -17.94
C THR A 133 -11.47 -3.34 -18.39
N ASN A 134 -10.83 -4.00 -17.42
CA ASN A 134 -10.06 -5.25 -17.44
C ASN A 134 -8.56 -5.13 -17.68
N LEU A 135 -7.78 -4.99 -16.58
CA LEU A 135 -6.35 -5.30 -16.58
C LEU A 135 -6.14 -6.70 -15.96
N ASP A 136 -5.99 -7.68 -16.81
CA ASP A 136 -5.38 -8.98 -16.53
C ASP A 136 -3.85 -8.78 -16.45
N GLU A 137 -3.14 -9.58 -15.63
CA GLU A 137 -1.67 -9.55 -15.48
C GLU A 137 -0.89 -9.68 -16.81
N ARG A 138 -1.58 -9.87 -17.93
CA ARG A 138 -1.06 -10.08 -19.29
C ARG A 138 -1.11 -8.86 -20.19
N ARG A 139 -1.66 -7.70 -19.75
CA ARG A 139 -1.78 -6.53 -20.63
C ARG A 139 -0.50 -5.68 -20.61
N GLU A 140 -0.10 -5.26 -21.78
CA GLU A 140 0.95 -4.27 -21.99
C GLU A 140 0.48 -2.93 -21.41
N TYR A 141 1.24 -2.39 -20.46
CA TYR A 141 1.03 -1.04 -19.96
C TYR A 141 1.48 -0.05 -21.04
N GLU A 142 0.55 0.62 -21.69
CA GLU A 142 0.85 1.79 -22.52
C GLU A 142 0.70 3.02 -21.63
N PHE A 143 1.81 3.69 -21.36
CA PHE A 143 1.81 4.99 -20.69
C PHE A 143 1.98 6.07 -21.75
N GLU A 144 1.09 7.07 -21.72
CA GLU A 144 1.10 8.18 -22.69
C GLU A 144 2.37 9.05 -22.54
N ASN A 145 3.04 9.01 -21.40
CA ASN A 145 4.24 9.79 -21.12
C ASN A 145 5.46 8.88 -20.99
N GLU A 146 6.50 9.17 -21.76
CA GLU A 146 7.81 8.55 -21.60
C GLU A 146 8.42 9.05 -20.28
N CYS A 147 8.59 8.15 -19.30
CA CYS A 147 9.28 8.41 -18.05
C CYS A 147 10.21 7.25 -17.69
N ASP A 148 11.21 7.52 -16.86
CA ASP A 148 12.17 6.49 -16.45
C ASP A 148 11.50 5.45 -15.54
N PHE A 149 10.59 5.92 -14.66
CA PHE A 149 9.90 5.07 -13.70
C PHE A 149 8.39 5.34 -13.65
N VAL A 150 7.60 4.27 -13.73
CA VAL A 150 6.18 4.23 -13.34
C VAL A 150 6.06 3.41 -12.08
N LEU A 151 5.55 4.02 -10.99
CA LEU A 151 5.42 3.37 -9.69
C LEU A 151 3.96 3.16 -9.37
N VAL A 152 3.58 1.90 -9.07
CA VAL A 152 2.20 1.47 -8.81
C VAL A 152 2.09 0.69 -7.50
N GLY A 153 0.90 0.62 -6.91
CA GLY A 153 0.58 -0.14 -5.69
C GLY A 153 -0.57 -1.13 -5.89
N HIS A 154 -1.54 -1.12 -4.96
CA HIS A 154 -2.85 -1.77 -5.01
C HIS A 154 -2.88 -3.30 -5.03
N SER A 155 -2.08 -3.96 -5.84
CA SER A 155 -2.10 -5.42 -5.97
C SER A 155 -1.45 -6.15 -4.80
N HIS A 156 -0.68 -5.45 -3.95
CA HIS A 156 0.14 -5.98 -2.86
C HIS A 156 1.19 -7.03 -3.31
N LYS A 157 1.37 -7.21 -4.60
CA LYS A 157 2.31 -8.17 -5.20
C LYS A 157 3.47 -7.41 -5.82
N PRO A 158 4.71 -7.61 -5.35
CA PRO A 158 5.85 -6.87 -5.84
C PRO A 158 6.29 -7.36 -7.22
N PHE A 159 6.63 -6.42 -8.10
CA PHE A 159 7.26 -6.72 -9.38
C PHE A 159 8.09 -5.55 -9.89
N ILE A 160 9.05 -5.86 -10.76
CA ILE A 160 9.76 -4.90 -11.61
C ILE A 160 9.64 -5.42 -13.04
N LYS A 161 9.13 -4.58 -13.94
CA LYS A 161 8.99 -4.90 -15.36
C LYS A 161 9.55 -3.74 -16.17
N ARG A 162 10.33 -4.05 -17.22
CA ARG A 162 10.79 -3.04 -18.17
C ARG A 162 9.90 -3.06 -19.41
N ILE A 163 9.42 -1.88 -19.81
CA ILE A 163 8.60 -1.66 -21.01
C ILE A 163 9.25 -0.54 -21.80
N GLY A 164 9.89 -0.89 -22.90
CA GLY A 164 10.74 0.07 -23.62
C GLY A 164 11.85 0.62 -22.73
N ASN A 165 11.89 1.94 -22.57
CA ASN A 165 12.83 2.63 -21.69
C ASN A 165 12.31 2.84 -20.26
N THR A 166 11.03 2.56 -20.01
CA THR A 166 10.38 2.77 -18.73
C THR A 166 10.49 1.54 -17.81
N THR A 167 10.84 1.75 -16.57
CA THR A 167 10.77 0.73 -15.50
C THR A 167 9.45 0.86 -14.76
N VAL A 168 8.59 -0.15 -14.85
CA VAL A 168 7.35 -0.25 -14.05
C VAL A 168 7.65 -1.04 -12.78
N LEU A 169 7.38 -0.44 -11.62
CA LEU A 169 7.68 -1.01 -10.32
C LEU A 169 6.44 -1.00 -9.43
N ASN A 170 6.10 -2.17 -8.88
CA ASN A 170 5.26 -2.29 -7.70
C ASN A 170 6.14 -2.78 -6.54
N PRO A 171 6.25 -2.05 -5.42
CA PRO A 171 7.06 -2.46 -4.28
C PRO A 171 6.43 -3.59 -3.47
N GLY A 172 5.19 -3.99 -3.80
CA GLY A 172 4.35 -4.82 -2.94
C GLY A 172 3.78 -4.04 -1.76
N SER A 173 3.25 -4.74 -0.78
CA SER A 173 2.65 -4.13 0.42
C SER A 173 3.59 -4.17 1.61
N VAL A 174 3.71 -3.03 2.30
CA VAL A 174 4.40 -2.96 3.60
C VAL A 174 3.60 -3.69 4.66
N GLY A 175 2.29 -3.41 4.75
CA GLY A 175 1.46 -3.84 5.88
C GLY A 175 0.64 -5.09 5.67
N GLN A 176 0.32 -5.43 4.42
CA GLN A 176 -0.57 -6.55 4.09
C GLN A 176 -0.15 -7.24 2.78
N PRO A 177 1.01 -7.91 2.72
CA PRO A 177 1.41 -8.67 1.54
C PRO A 177 0.36 -9.70 1.11
N MET A 178 0.22 -9.91 -0.22
CA MET A 178 -0.77 -10.83 -0.83
C MET A 178 -0.13 -11.81 -1.81
N ASP A 179 1.12 -12.19 -1.54
CA ASP A 179 1.91 -13.13 -2.35
C ASP A 179 2.39 -14.34 -1.55
N PHE A 180 1.71 -14.66 -0.44
CA PHE A 180 2.01 -15.73 0.50
C PHE A 180 3.41 -15.60 1.15
N ASN A 181 3.87 -14.36 1.30
CA ASN A 181 5.09 -14.04 2.00
C ASN A 181 4.81 -12.94 3.04
N PRO A 182 4.67 -13.27 4.34
CA PRO A 182 4.23 -12.33 5.37
C PRO A 182 5.23 -11.21 5.70
N ARG A 183 6.43 -11.23 5.10
CA ARG A 183 7.42 -10.17 5.31
C ARG A 183 6.98 -8.88 4.63
N ALA A 184 7.12 -7.75 5.31
CA ALA A 184 6.88 -6.44 4.72
C ALA A 184 7.68 -6.28 3.42
N SER A 185 7.00 -5.79 2.37
CA SER A 185 7.59 -5.54 1.05
C SER A 185 7.72 -4.04 0.80
N TYR A 186 8.84 -3.64 0.23
CA TYR A 186 9.14 -2.27 -0.14
C TYR A 186 10.19 -2.25 -1.26
N ALA A 187 10.43 -1.10 -1.86
CA ALA A 187 11.52 -0.99 -2.82
C ALA A 187 12.48 0.15 -2.46
N VAL A 188 13.69 0.05 -2.98
CA VAL A 188 14.71 1.10 -2.95
C VAL A 188 15.15 1.36 -4.37
N ILE A 189 15.17 2.64 -4.76
CA ILE A 189 15.78 3.09 -6.02
C ILE A 189 17.04 3.85 -5.65
N GLU A 190 18.17 3.36 -6.13
CA GLU A 190 19.50 3.93 -5.87
C GLU A 190 20.28 3.95 -7.17
N ASP A 191 20.81 5.12 -7.55
CA ASP A 191 21.57 5.35 -8.76
C ASP A 191 20.85 4.82 -10.03
N GLY A 192 19.54 5.09 -10.12
CA GLY A 192 18.69 4.67 -11.24
C GLY A 192 18.33 3.18 -11.26
N THR A 193 18.72 2.40 -10.25
CA THR A 193 18.41 0.97 -10.16
C THR A 193 17.38 0.71 -9.07
N ALA A 194 16.29 0.04 -9.44
CA ALA A 194 15.23 -0.35 -8.53
C ALA A 194 15.47 -1.77 -7.98
N ASN A 195 15.29 -1.94 -6.66
CA ASN A 195 15.39 -3.22 -5.97
C ASN A 195 14.22 -3.41 -5.02
N ILE A 196 13.50 -4.53 -5.14
CA ILE A 196 12.48 -4.95 -4.18
C ILE A 196 13.17 -5.61 -3.00
N LYS A 197 12.73 -5.24 -1.80
CA LYS A 197 13.25 -5.78 -0.54
C LYS A 197 12.14 -6.33 0.33
N ARG A 198 12.51 -7.25 1.22
CA ARG A 198 11.62 -7.87 2.19
C ARG A 198 12.25 -7.86 3.58
N ILE A 199 11.46 -7.51 4.58
CA ILE A 199 11.90 -7.52 5.97
C ILE A 199 10.89 -8.23 6.87
N LYS A 200 11.39 -9.03 7.80
CA LYS A 200 10.58 -9.55 8.91
C LYS A 200 10.26 -8.41 9.87
N TYR A 201 9.06 -8.41 10.41
CA TYR A 201 8.61 -7.46 11.43
C TYR A 201 7.91 -8.20 12.57
N ASP A 202 7.61 -7.52 13.65
CA ASP A 202 6.89 -8.09 14.80
C ASP A 202 5.39 -8.22 14.50
N ILE A 203 5.02 -9.32 13.84
CA ILE A 203 3.62 -9.66 13.53
C ILE A 203 2.82 -9.85 14.82
N GLU A 204 3.42 -10.43 15.87
CA GLU A 204 2.75 -10.69 17.13
C GLU A 204 2.30 -9.40 17.81
N SER A 205 3.09 -8.33 17.74
CA SER A 205 2.68 -7.01 18.23
C SER A 205 1.52 -6.44 17.43
N THR A 206 1.50 -6.61 16.11
CA THR A 206 0.35 -6.21 15.28
C THR A 206 -0.90 -6.99 15.68
N VAL A 207 -0.79 -8.31 15.89
CA VAL A 207 -1.89 -9.17 16.35
C VAL A 207 -2.40 -8.73 17.72
N ARG A 208 -1.52 -8.53 18.70
CA ARG A 208 -1.89 -8.06 20.05
C ARG A 208 -2.65 -6.74 20.03
N ASP A 209 -2.28 -5.82 19.12
CA ASP A 209 -2.99 -4.54 19.03
C ASP A 209 -4.34 -4.69 18.31
N LEU A 210 -4.48 -5.61 17.34
CA LEU A 210 -5.80 -5.99 16.79
C LEU A 210 -6.70 -6.63 17.84
N GLU A 211 -6.17 -7.53 18.67
CA GLU A 211 -6.93 -8.20 19.74
C GLU A 211 -7.42 -7.25 20.83
N LYS A 212 -6.69 -6.14 21.07
CA LYS A 212 -7.10 -5.07 22.01
C LYS A 212 -8.11 -4.10 21.41
N SER A 213 -8.34 -4.15 20.11
CA SER A 213 -9.31 -3.27 19.44
C SER A 213 -10.75 -3.65 19.77
N THR A 214 -11.69 -2.77 19.43
CA THR A 214 -13.12 -3.04 19.53
C THR A 214 -13.71 -3.70 18.29
N LEU A 215 -12.85 -4.17 17.37
CA LEU A 215 -13.27 -4.89 16.16
C LEU A 215 -13.97 -6.22 16.52
N PRO A 216 -14.92 -6.68 15.69
CA PRO A 216 -15.54 -8.00 15.86
C PRO A 216 -14.49 -9.12 15.85
N LYS A 217 -14.66 -10.11 16.72
CA LYS A 217 -13.69 -11.23 16.86
C LYS A 217 -13.46 -12.00 15.54
N ASP A 218 -14.48 -12.13 14.71
CA ASP A 218 -14.36 -12.80 13.41
C ASP A 218 -13.53 -11.97 12.42
N THR A 219 -13.71 -10.66 12.44
CA THR A 219 -12.87 -9.72 11.68
C THR A 219 -11.41 -9.85 12.11
N ILE A 220 -11.14 -9.83 13.43
CA ILE A 220 -9.77 -9.97 13.97
C ILE A 220 -9.15 -11.30 13.48
N ARG A 221 -9.86 -12.43 13.62
CA ARG A 221 -9.36 -13.73 13.18
C ARG A 221 -8.97 -13.76 11.71
N ARG A 222 -9.79 -13.16 10.83
CA ARG A 222 -9.49 -13.06 9.40
C ARG A 222 -8.29 -12.18 9.11
N LEU A 223 -8.21 -11.01 9.74
CA LEU A 223 -7.04 -10.12 9.60
C LEU A 223 -5.75 -10.79 10.06
N VAL A 224 -5.77 -11.49 11.19
CA VAL A 224 -4.63 -12.25 11.70
C VAL A 224 -4.21 -13.34 10.71
N SER A 225 -5.17 -14.09 10.17
CA SER A 225 -4.88 -15.13 9.15
C SER A 225 -4.15 -14.54 7.93
N ILE A 226 -4.65 -13.41 7.40
CA ILE A 226 -4.03 -12.72 6.25
C ILE A 226 -2.61 -12.28 6.59
N LEU A 227 -2.39 -11.68 7.78
CA LEU A 227 -1.08 -11.20 8.20
C LEU A 227 -0.06 -12.33 8.35
N VAL A 228 -0.46 -13.45 8.96
CA VAL A 228 0.45 -14.59 9.24
C VAL A 228 0.81 -15.33 7.95
N VAL A 229 -0.14 -15.44 7.03
CA VAL A 229 0.05 -16.18 5.76
C VAL A 229 0.64 -15.29 4.67
N GLY A 230 0.41 -13.98 4.74
CA GLY A 230 0.74 -13.03 3.67
C GLY A 230 -0.17 -13.17 2.46
N GLY A 231 -1.44 -13.52 2.68
CA GLY A 231 -2.43 -13.72 1.62
C GLY A 231 -3.78 -14.17 2.14
N VAL A 232 -4.78 -14.18 1.25
CA VAL A 232 -6.11 -14.71 1.54
C VAL A 232 -6.12 -16.22 1.30
N ILE A 233 -6.55 -16.99 2.30
CA ILE A 233 -6.77 -18.43 2.17
C ILE A 233 -8.24 -18.64 1.78
N ASP A 234 -8.51 -19.25 0.64
CA ASP A 234 -9.86 -19.71 0.30
C ASP A 234 -10.19 -20.96 1.13
N GLU A 235 -10.97 -20.76 2.20
CA GLU A 235 -11.38 -21.85 3.10
C GLU A 235 -12.13 -22.97 2.35
N ARG A 236 -12.73 -22.70 1.19
CA ARG A 236 -13.39 -23.70 0.36
C ARG A 236 -12.44 -24.75 -0.21
N GLN A 237 -11.15 -24.43 -0.35
CA GLN A 237 -10.11 -25.39 -0.79
C GLN A 237 -9.78 -26.44 0.26
N TYR A 238 -10.07 -26.18 1.55
CA TYR A 238 -9.86 -27.14 2.63
C TYR A 238 -11.05 -28.04 2.89
N LEU A 239 -12.25 -27.68 2.41
CA LEU A 239 -13.47 -28.47 2.61
C LEU A 239 -13.68 -29.53 1.53
N ASN A 240 -12.93 -29.51 0.42
CA ASN A 240 -12.94 -30.52 -0.64
C ASN A 240 -11.50 -30.93 -1.00
N PRO A 241 -10.82 -31.75 -0.21
CA PRO A 241 -9.60 -32.40 -0.66
C PRO A 241 -9.98 -33.40 -1.76
N THR A 242 -9.58 -33.13 -3.00
CA THR A 242 -9.70 -34.07 -4.14
C THR A 242 -8.79 -35.28 -3.92
#